data_2a93b1a3773ec1c788ca2fb5a56e9bac
#
_entry.id   2a93b1a3773ec1c788ca2fb5a56e9bac
#
_cell.length_a   1.000
_cell.length_b   1.000
_cell.length_c   1.000
_cell.angle_alpha   90.00
_cell.angle_beta   90.00
_cell.angle_gamma   90.00
#
_symmetry.space_group_name_H-M   'P 1'
#
loop_
_entity.id
_entity.type
_entity.pdbx_description
1 polymer ?
#
loop_
_entity_poly.entity_id
_entity_poly.type
_entity_poly.pdbx_seq_one_letter_code
_entity_poly.pdbx_strand_id
1 'polypeptide(L)'
;GHIFTDAIDNSAGVDCSDHEVNVKIWLDTEVNAGKLSEADRNRILNDITQDIEALVLRDNTLQTHLLVREDQAQKNAEILDAYAALISNLESEGLISRDLEQLPTNAELTRRKADGRGLTAPELAVVIAHVKNRYKRVMSALPLTQYSWAKAILTPYFPHGLVATRNALDHPLANAILATVLANEAVNRCGPLMLVQLARTHMVKESDVI
;
A
#
# COMPACT_ATOMS: atom_id res chain seq x y z
N GLY A 1 -0.70 24.98 1.21
CA GLY A 1 -0.31 23.58 1.37
C GLY A 1 -1.46 22.67 1.03
N HIS A 2 -1.17 21.46 0.62
CA HIS A 2 -2.19 20.43 0.44
C HIS A 2 -2.26 19.61 1.73
N ILE A 3 -3.48 19.29 2.16
CA ILE A 3 -3.78 18.39 3.28
C ILE A 3 -4.51 17.19 2.68
N PHE A 4 -4.11 15.97 3.07
CA PHE A 4 -4.74 14.74 2.62
C PHE A 4 -5.61 14.15 3.75
N THR A 5 -5.07 13.17 4.45
CA THR A 5 -5.67 12.56 5.64
C THR A 5 -4.56 12.38 6.68
N ASP A 6 -4.92 12.18 7.94
CA ASP A 6 -3.95 11.89 9.00
C ASP A 6 -3.05 10.71 8.64
N ALA A 7 -3.62 9.65 8.06
CA ALA A 7 -2.87 8.47 7.61
C ALA A 7 -1.80 8.74 6.54
N ILE A 8 -1.90 9.85 5.81
CA ILE A 8 -0.91 10.28 4.81
C ILE A 8 -0.01 11.35 5.39
N ASP A 9 -0.59 12.38 6.03
CA ASP A 9 0.14 13.54 6.53
C ASP A 9 1.01 13.19 7.75
N ASN A 10 0.61 12.16 8.51
CA ASN A 10 1.33 11.60 9.65
C ASN A 10 1.70 10.12 9.44
N SER A 11 1.96 9.70 8.20
CA SER A 11 2.29 8.30 7.89
C SER A 11 3.55 7.80 8.60
N ALA A 12 4.53 8.68 8.85
CA ALA A 12 5.79 8.32 9.48
C ALA A 12 5.62 7.63 10.85
N GLY A 13 4.64 8.05 11.66
CA GLY A 13 4.40 7.45 12.98
C GLY A 13 4.02 5.97 12.92
N VAL A 14 3.25 5.57 11.91
CA VAL A 14 2.82 4.18 11.72
C VAL A 14 3.85 3.40 10.90
N ASP A 15 4.40 3.98 9.86
CA ASP A 15 5.31 3.32 8.92
C ASP A 15 6.67 3.01 9.56
N CYS A 16 7.21 3.93 10.39
CA CYS A 16 8.38 3.63 11.23
C CYS A 16 8.13 2.41 12.10
N SER A 17 6.95 2.36 12.74
CA SER A 17 6.58 1.24 13.61
C SER A 17 6.46 -0.07 12.83
N ASP A 18 5.90 -0.05 11.62
CA ASP A 18 5.76 -1.25 10.79
C ASP A 18 7.13 -1.84 10.43
N HIS A 19 8.05 -1.02 9.92
CA HIS A 19 9.42 -1.44 9.60
C HIS A 19 10.16 -1.95 10.85
N GLU A 20 10.11 -1.18 11.94
CA GLU A 20 10.81 -1.52 13.18
C GLU A 20 10.30 -2.82 13.80
N VAL A 21 8.99 -3.01 13.86
CA VAL A 21 8.38 -4.23 14.41
C VAL A 21 8.75 -5.45 13.57
N ASN A 22 8.70 -5.36 12.24
CA ASN A 22 9.08 -6.47 11.38
C ASN A 22 10.57 -6.82 11.52
N VAL A 23 11.46 -5.83 11.63
CA VAL A 23 12.88 -6.10 11.93
C VAL A 23 13.03 -6.77 13.31
N LYS A 24 12.33 -6.30 14.34
CA LYS A 24 12.36 -6.91 15.68
C LYS A 24 11.89 -8.35 15.66
N ILE A 25 10.79 -8.66 14.98
CA ILE A 25 10.29 -10.03 14.83
C ILE A 25 11.36 -10.94 14.23
N TRP A 26 12.07 -10.48 13.20
CA TRP A 26 13.13 -11.26 12.58
C TRP A 26 14.30 -11.52 13.54
N LEU A 27 14.83 -10.45 14.12
CA LEU A 27 15.97 -10.55 15.05
C LEU A 27 15.61 -11.36 16.31
N ASP A 28 14.41 -11.22 16.86
CA ASP A 28 13.95 -11.99 18.01
C ASP A 28 13.83 -13.49 17.68
N THR A 29 13.46 -13.82 16.46
CA THR A 29 13.47 -15.22 15.98
C THR A 29 14.88 -15.80 15.98
N GLU A 30 15.88 -15.00 15.57
CA GLU A 30 17.29 -15.42 15.59
C GLU A 30 17.84 -15.54 17.02
N VAL A 31 17.47 -14.62 17.93
CA VAL A 31 17.84 -14.70 19.34
C VAL A 31 17.28 -15.95 20.01
N ASN A 32 15.97 -16.21 19.79
CA ASN A 32 15.30 -17.39 20.35
C ASN A 32 15.87 -18.70 19.80
N ALA A 33 16.39 -18.69 18.57
CA ALA A 33 17.09 -19.82 17.97
C ALA A 33 18.56 -19.94 18.39
N GLY A 34 19.08 -19.05 19.25
CA GLY A 34 20.47 -19.05 19.70
C GLY A 34 21.48 -18.62 18.62
N LYS A 35 21.01 -18.02 17.51
CA LYS A 35 21.85 -17.59 16.38
C LYS A 35 22.38 -16.15 16.55
N LEU A 36 21.76 -15.38 17.41
CA LEU A 36 22.10 -13.99 17.67
C LEU A 36 22.06 -13.71 19.18
N SER A 37 23.03 -12.92 19.70
CA SER A 37 22.98 -12.46 21.08
C SER A 37 22.03 -11.25 21.22
N GLU A 38 21.45 -11.05 22.41
CA GLU A 38 20.65 -9.83 22.69
C GLU A 38 21.47 -8.54 22.50
N ALA A 39 22.75 -8.56 22.86
CA ALA A 39 23.64 -7.42 22.68
C ALA A 39 23.84 -7.08 21.20
N ASP A 40 24.03 -8.09 20.35
CA ASP A 40 24.17 -7.88 18.90
C ASP A 40 22.84 -7.44 18.28
N ARG A 41 21.72 -8.02 18.73
CA ARG A 41 20.37 -7.57 18.33
C ARG A 41 20.18 -6.07 18.57
N ASN A 42 20.50 -5.61 19.79
CA ASN A 42 20.33 -4.20 20.15
C ASN A 42 21.27 -3.29 19.36
N ARG A 43 22.50 -3.75 19.08
CA ARG A 43 23.43 -3.02 18.21
C ARG A 43 22.87 -2.89 16.78
N ILE A 44 22.38 -3.97 16.19
CA ILE A 44 21.78 -3.96 14.84
C ILE A 44 20.61 -2.98 14.78
N LEU A 45 19.72 -2.98 15.79
CA LEU A 45 18.58 -2.06 15.82
C LEU A 45 19.02 -0.59 15.84
N ASN A 46 20.09 -0.26 16.55
CA ASN A 46 20.63 1.10 16.54
C ASN A 46 21.25 1.47 15.20
N ASP A 47 21.97 0.53 14.58
CA ASP A 47 22.72 0.76 13.32
C ASP A 47 21.81 1.00 12.12
N ILE A 48 20.57 0.43 12.12
CA ILE A 48 19.63 0.53 11.00
C ILE A 48 18.64 1.70 11.08
N THR A 49 18.71 2.55 12.09
CA THR A 49 17.75 3.64 12.29
C THR A 49 17.66 4.56 11.07
N GLN A 50 18.80 4.96 10.51
CA GLN A 50 18.81 5.82 9.32
C GLN A 50 18.26 5.12 8.06
N ASP A 51 18.46 3.81 7.93
CA ASP A 51 17.89 3.04 6.84
C ASP A 51 16.35 3.02 6.93
N ILE A 52 15.80 2.87 8.15
CA ILE A 52 14.34 2.92 8.39
C ILE A 52 13.79 4.31 8.06
N GLU A 53 14.45 5.38 8.49
CA GLU A 53 14.06 6.75 8.13
C GLU A 53 13.99 6.95 6.61
N ALA A 54 14.97 6.44 5.87
CA ALA A 54 15.01 6.53 4.41
C ALA A 54 13.86 5.74 3.75
N LEU A 55 13.51 4.55 4.28
CA LEU A 55 12.38 3.76 3.81
C LEU A 55 11.05 4.50 4.00
N VAL A 56 10.83 5.05 5.19
CA VAL A 56 9.62 5.82 5.55
C VAL A 56 9.46 7.05 4.66
N LEU A 57 10.53 7.81 4.44
CA LEU A 57 10.50 8.98 3.55
C LEU A 57 10.21 8.59 2.10
N ARG A 58 10.75 7.47 1.64
CA ARG A 58 10.44 6.92 0.31
C ARG A 58 8.97 6.58 0.18
N ASP A 59 8.42 5.88 1.15
CA ASP A 59 7.04 5.39 1.10
C ASP A 59 6.04 6.55 1.20
N ASN A 60 6.30 7.56 2.02
CA ASN A 60 5.52 8.80 2.05
C ASN A 60 5.58 9.55 0.70
N THR A 61 6.78 9.66 0.11
CA THR A 61 6.96 10.28 -1.20
C THR A 61 6.15 9.58 -2.30
N LEU A 62 6.17 8.25 -2.34
CA LEU A 62 5.42 7.47 -3.33
C LEU A 62 3.90 7.66 -3.17
N GLN A 63 3.41 7.69 -1.93
CA GLN A 63 1.98 7.89 -1.64
C GLN A 63 1.51 9.29 -2.03
N THR A 64 2.26 10.32 -1.67
CA THR A 64 1.90 11.71 -1.99
C THR A 64 1.98 11.99 -3.49
N HIS A 65 2.97 11.43 -4.20
CA HIS A 65 3.05 11.51 -5.66
C HIS A 65 1.86 10.83 -6.34
N LEU A 66 1.45 9.65 -5.85
CA LEU A 66 0.24 8.99 -6.34
C LEU A 66 -0.99 9.90 -6.20
N LEU A 67 -1.21 10.47 -5.02
CA LEU A 67 -2.36 11.34 -4.74
C LEU A 67 -2.40 12.55 -5.67
N VAL A 68 -1.26 13.20 -5.87
CA VAL A 68 -1.16 14.35 -6.80
C VAL A 68 -1.47 13.93 -8.24
N ARG A 69 -0.96 12.78 -8.68
CA ARG A 69 -1.24 12.26 -10.03
C ARG A 69 -2.71 11.95 -10.22
N GLU A 70 -3.34 11.28 -9.27
CA GLU A 70 -4.75 10.91 -9.34
C GLU A 70 -5.67 12.14 -9.24
N ASP A 71 -5.31 13.16 -8.43
CA ASP A 71 -6.02 14.44 -8.40
C ASP A 71 -6.02 15.13 -9.78
N GLN A 72 -4.91 15.07 -10.50
CA GLN A 72 -4.85 15.59 -11.85
C GLN A 72 -5.62 14.73 -12.86
N ALA A 73 -5.53 13.41 -12.75
CA ALA A 73 -6.16 12.47 -13.68
C ALA A 73 -7.69 12.55 -13.65
N GLN A 74 -8.31 12.74 -12.48
CA GLN A 74 -9.76 12.82 -12.34
C GLN A 74 -10.40 14.09 -12.93
N LYS A 75 -9.63 15.05 -13.41
CA LYS A 75 -10.14 16.17 -14.22
C LYS A 75 -10.71 15.68 -15.56
N ASN A 76 -10.30 14.48 -15.99
CA ASN A 76 -10.97 13.77 -17.08
C ASN A 76 -12.27 13.15 -16.54
N ALA A 77 -13.39 13.45 -17.21
CA ALA A 77 -14.72 12.99 -16.85
C ALA A 77 -14.86 11.46 -16.84
N GLU A 78 -14.17 10.74 -17.73
CA GLU A 78 -14.19 9.27 -17.81
C GLU A 78 -13.46 8.64 -16.61
N ILE A 79 -12.38 9.27 -16.15
CA ILE A 79 -11.64 8.84 -14.96
C ILE A 79 -12.52 9.02 -13.72
N LEU A 80 -13.24 10.14 -13.59
CA LEU A 80 -14.16 10.35 -12.48
C LEU A 80 -15.30 9.34 -12.46
N ASP A 81 -15.86 8.96 -13.64
CA ASP A 81 -16.86 7.89 -13.74
C ASP A 81 -16.26 6.52 -13.32
N ALA A 82 -14.99 6.27 -13.63
CA ALA A 82 -14.32 5.06 -13.19
C ALA A 82 -14.12 5.03 -11.66
N TYR A 83 -13.82 6.18 -11.04
CA TYR A 83 -13.79 6.29 -9.58
C TYR A 83 -15.17 6.06 -8.94
N ALA A 84 -16.23 6.63 -9.51
CA ALA A 84 -17.59 6.42 -9.02
C ALA A 84 -17.99 4.92 -9.07
N ALA A 85 -17.62 4.23 -10.15
CA ALA A 85 -17.81 2.79 -10.28
C ALA A 85 -16.95 1.99 -9.28
N LEU A 86 -15.69 2.34 -9.10
CA LEU A 86 -14.79 1.72 -8.13
C LEU A 86 -15.34 1.83 -6.69
N ILE A 87 -15.77 3.03 -6.27
CA ILE A 87 -16.37 3.23 -4.95
C ILE A 87 -17.62 2.37 -4.78
N SER A 88 -18.49 2.32 -5.79
CA SER A 88 -19.70 1.48 -5.74
C SER A 88 -19.37 -0.01 -5.65
N ASN A 89 -18.32 -0.48 -6.33
CA ASN A 89 -17.85 -1.86 -6.24
C ASN A 89 -17.31 -2.18 -4.84
N LEU A 90 -16.44 -1.32 -4.29
CA LEU A 90 -15.92 -1.48 -2.93
C LEU A 90 -17.04 -1.51 -1.89
N GLU A 91 -18.07 -0.68 -2.05
CA GLU A 91 -19.24 -0.64 -1.17
C GLU A 91 -20.08 -1.93 -1.29
N SER A 92 -20.32 -2.41 -2.52
CA SER A 92 -21.05 -3.67 -2.75
C SER A 92 -20.32 -4.91 -2.22
N GLU A 93 -18.98 -4.85 -2.15
CA GLU A 93 -18.13 -5.88 -1.54
C GLU A 93 -18.06 -5.77 0.00
N GLY A 94 -18.69 -4.76 0.59
CA GLY A 94 -18.64 -4.49 2.03
C GLY A 94 -17.27 -4.04 2.54
N LEU A 95 -16.42 -3.53 1.66
CA LEU A 95 -15.07 -3.06 2.00
C LEU A 95 -15.04 -1.61 2.46
N ILE A 96 -16.06 -0.85 2.13
CA ILE A 96 -16.20 0.57 2.41
C ILE A 96 -17.64 0.89 2.76
N SER A 97 -17.83 1.91 3.59
CA SER A 97 -19.14 2.54 3.83
C SER A 97 -19.01 4.02 3.53
N ARG A 98 -19.76 4.53 2.54
CA ARG A 98 -19.70 5.94 2.17
C ARG A 98 -20.02 6.87 3.35
N ASP A 99 -20.97 6.48 4.19
CA ASP A 99 -21.39 7.28 5.36
C ASP A 99 -20.29 7.37 6.40
N LEU A 100 -19.63 6.24 6.72
CA LEU A 100 -18.57 6.19 7.72
C LEU A 100 -17.29 6.88 7.22
N GLU A 101 -16.96 6.70 5.95
CA GLU A 101 -15.76 7.26 5.31
C GLU A 101 -15.99 8.66 4.75
N GLN A 102 -17.21 9.20 4.89
CA GLN A 102 -17.61 10.52 4.38
C GLN A 102 -17.33 10.70 2.88
N LEU A 103 -17.55 9.63 2.11
CA LEU A 103 -17.39 9.66 0.67
C LEU A 103 -18.67 10.13 -0.03
N PRO A 104 -18.56 10.82 -1.18
CA PRO A 104 -19.69 11.36 -1.90
C PRO A 104 -20.58 10.26 -2.48
N THR A 105 -21.88 10.51 -2.51
CA THR A 105 -22.85 9.68 -3.24
C THR A 105 -22.63 9.79 -4.75
N ASN A 106 -23.18 8.85 -5.53
CA ASN A 106 -23.12 8.93 -7.00
C ASN A 106 -23.82 10.19 -7.53
N ALA A 107 -24.90 10.63 -6.88
CA ALA A 107 -25.58 11.89 -7.24
C ALA A 107 -24.69 13.11 -6.99
N GLU A 108 -23.96 13.13 -5.87
CA GLU A 108 -22.97 14.17 -5.58
C GLU A 108 -21.83 14.19 -6.58
N LEU A 109 -21.27 13.02 -6.92
CA LEU A 109 -20.20 12.91 -7.94
C LEU A 109 -20.69 13.39 -9.31
N THR A 110 -21.93 13.07 -9.71
CA THR A 110 -22.52 13.56 -10.95
C THR A 110 -22.61 15.10 -10.96
N ARG A 111 -23.05 15.69 -9.84
CA ARG A 111 -23.11 17.15 -9.69
C ARG A 111 -21.72 17.79 -9.74
N ARG A 112 -20.76 17.24 -8.98
CA ARG A 112 -19.36 17.72 -8.99
C ARG A 112 -18.74 17.66 -10.39
N LYS A 113 -19.02 16.57 -11.13
CA LYS A 113 -18.58 16.39 -12.51
C LYS A 113 -19.08 17.52 -13.42
N ALA A 114 -20.36 17.88 -13.31
CA ALA A 114 -20.94 18.99 -14.08
C ALA A 114 -20.27 20.34 -13.76
N ASP A 115 -19.78 20.51 -12.53
CA ASP A 115 -19.03 21.68 -12.07
C ASP A 115 -17.51 21.61 -12.38
N GLY A 116 -17.05 20.57 -13.10
CA GLY A 116 -15.62 20.34 -13.36
C GLY A 116 -14.80 19.96 -12.12
N ARG A 117 -15.46 19.40 -11.10
CA ARG A 117 -14.83 18.98 -9.84
C ARG A 117 -14.90 17.46 -9.69
N GLY A 118 -13.89 16.89 -9.04
CA GLY A 118 -13.83 15.46 -8.72
C GLY A 118 -13.88 15.15 -7.21
N LEU A 119 -13.24 14.07 -6.84
CA LEU A 119 -12.96 13.72 -5.45
C LEU A 119 -11.95 14.72 -4.88
N THR A 120 -12.11 15.05 -3.62
CA THR A 120 -11.09 15.80 -2.88
C THR A 120 -9.87 14.92 -2.58
N ALA A 121 -8.73 15.53 -2.24
CA ALA A 121 -7.54 14.78 -1.91
C ALA A 121 -7.71 13.83 -0.71
N PRO A 122 -8.44 14.18 0.37
CA PRO A 122 -8.79 13.23 1.43
C PRO A 122 -9.67 12.07 0.94
N GLU A 123 -10.69 12.32 0.13
CA GLU A 123 -11.55 11.28 -0.44
C GLU A 123 -10.75 10.31 -1.33
N LEU A 124 -9.83 10.82 -2.16
CA LEU A 124 -8.90 10.00 -2.94
C LEU A 124 -8.01 9.13 -2.04
N ALA A 125 -7.46 9.69 -0.97
CA ALA A 125 -6.60 8.97 -0.03
C ALA A 125 -7.35 7.80 0.61
N VAL A 126 -8.61 7.99 1.01
CA VAL A 126 -9.48 6.94 1.56
C VAL A 126 -9.70 5.83 0.52
N VAL A 127 -10.12 6.18 -0.69
CA VAL A 127 -10.36 5.19 -1.76
C VAL A 127 -9.09 4.39 -2.06
N ILE A 128 -7.95 5.05 -2.19
CA ILE A 128 -6.65 4.41 -2.45
C ILE A 128 -6.27 3.43 -1.32
N ALA A 129 -6.49 3.80 -0.06
CA ALA A 129 -6.21 2.92 1.07
C ALA A 129 -7.06 1.64 1.01
N HIS A 130 -8.34 1.75 0.71
CA HIS A 130 -9.22 0.58 0.57
C HIS A 130 -8.84 -0.30 -0.62
N VAL A 131 -8.42 0.29 -1.75
CA VAL A 131 -7.91 -0.48 -2.91
C VAL A 131 -6.64 -1.24 -2.54
N LYS A 132 -5.68 -0.60 -1.86
CA LYS A 132 -4.45 -1.28 -1.39
C LYS A 132 -4.79 -2.46 -0.46
N ASN A 133 -5.72 -2.27 0.47
CA ASN A 133 -6.18 -3.32 1.38
C ASN A 133 -6.88 -4.48 0.64
N ARG A 134 -7.68 -4.16 -0.38
CA ARG A 134 -8.31 -5.17 -1.25
C ARG A 134 -7.26 -6.02 -1.96
N TYR A 135 -6.24 -5.40 -2.57
CA TYR A 135 -5.14 -6.10 -3.25
C TYR A 135 -4.33 -6.96 -2.28
N LYS A 136 -3.92 -6.37 -1.15
CA LYS A 136 -3.22 -7.09 -0.10
C LYS A 136 -3.96 -8.34 0.35
N ARG A 137 -5.28 -8.25 0.58
CA ARG A 137 -6.11 -9.40 1.01
C ARG A 137 -6.06 -10.54 -0.01
N VAL A 138 -6.22 -10.24 -1.30
CA VAL A 138 -6.15 -11.26 -2.35
C VAL A 138 -4.76 -11.86 -2.47
N MET A 139 -3.73 -11.01 -2.53
CA MET A 139 -2.33 -11.44 -2.65
C MET A 139 -1.87 -12.27 -1.44
N SER A 140 -2.36 -11.97 -0.23
CA SER A 140 -1.99 -12.71 0.98
C SER A 140 -2.44 -14.19 0.96
N ALA A 141 -3.44 -14.52 0.17
CA ALA A 141 -3.91 -15.89 -0.01
C ALA A 141 -3.02 -16.72 -0.95
N LEU A 142 -2.10 -16.09 -1.67
CA LEU A 142 -1.19 -16.74 -2.61
C LEU A 142 0.13 -17.10 -1.93
N PRO A 143 0.80 -18.18 -2.35
CA PRO A 143 2.11 -18.58 -1.83
C PRO A 143 3.24 -17.75 -2.50
N LEU A 144 3.23 -16.43 -2.27
CA LEU A 144 4.08 -15.46 -2.99
C LEU A 144 5.57 -15.73 -2.84
N THR A 145 6.01 -16.24 -1.69
CA THR A 145 7.42 -16.54 -1.41
C THR A 145 7.99 -17.68 -2.25
N GLN A 146 7.15 -18.45 -2.92
CA GLN A 146 7.59 -19.56 -3.80
C GLN A 146 7.98 -19.10 -5.22
N TYR A 147 7.65 -17.87 -5.59
CA TYR A 147 8.00 -17.35 -6.91
C TYR A 147 9.46 -16.88 -6.98
N SER A 148 10.11 -17.09 -8.11
CA SER A 148 11.52 -16.76 -8.32
C SER A 148 11.85 -15.27 -8.14
N TRP A 149 10.89 -14.38 -8.39
CA TRP A 149 11.04 -12.94 -8.23
C TRP A 149 10.82 -12.45 -6.77
N ALA A 150 10.25 -13.29 -5.89
CA ALA A 150 9.83 -12.89 -4.54
C ALA A 150 10.95 -12.22 -3.73
N LYS A 151 12.15 -12.80 -3.75
CA LYS A 151 13.32 -12.24 -3.04
C LYS A 151 13.64 -10.83 -3.52
N ALA A 152 13.64 -10.60 -4.84
CA ALA A 152 14.01 -9.31 -5.42
C ALA A 152 13.03 -8.20 -5.01
N ILE A 153 11.75 -8.52 -4.88
CA ILE A 153 10.70 -7.58 -4.46
C ILE A 153 10.72 -7.34 -2.96
N LEU A 154 10.96 -8.39 -2.16
CA LEU A 154 10.91 -8.30 -0.70
C LEU A 154 12.15 -7.64 -0.08
N THR A 155 13.33 -7.89 -0.66
CA THR A 155 14.61 -7.39 -0.11
C THR A 155 14.61 -5.86 0.13
N PRO A 156 14.13 -5.00 -0.79
CA PRO A 156 14.13 -3.55 -0.59
C PRO A 156 13.17 -3.02 0.49
N TYR A 157 12.32 -3.86 1.06
CA TYR A 157 11.48 -3.51 2.20
C TYR A 157 12.29 -3.39 3.49
N PHE A 158 13.37 -4.14 3.61
CA PHE A 158 14.20 -4.18 4.82
C PHE A 158 15.42 -3.24 4.71
N PRO A 159 15.93 -2.75 5.85
CA PRO A 159 17.18 -2.01 5.92
C PRO A 159 18.32 -2.73 5.21
N HIS A 160 19.11 -1.98 4.43
CA HIS A 160 20.20 -2.55 3.65
C HIS A 160 21.22 -3.32 4.52
N GLY A 161 21.61 -2.75 5.68
CA GLY A 161 22.52 -3.39 6.62
C GLY A 161 22.01 -4.74 7.13
N LEU A 162 20.69 -4.92 7.23
CA LEU A 162 20.08 -6.17 7.68
C LEU A 162 20.15 -7.26 6.59
N VAL A 163 19.73 -6.92 5.37
CA VAL A 163 19.65 -7.90 4.26
C VAL A 163 20.98 -8.19 3.58
N ALA A 164 22.04 -7.45 3.90
CA ALA A 164 23.41 -7.74 3.43
C ALA A 164 23.89 -9.12 3.90
N THR A 165 23.41 -9.60 5.06
CA THR A 165 23.84 -10.87 5.67
C THR A 165 22.70 -11.86 5.85
N ARG A 166 21.47 -11.50 5.47
CA ARG A 166 20.24 -12.28 5.69
C ARG A 166 19.43 -12.40 4.41
N ASN A 167 18.68 -13.47 4.30
CA ASN A 167 17.75 -13.65 3.19
C ASN A 167 16.34 -13.20 3.62
N ALA A 168 15.79 -12.19 2.96
CA ALA A 168 14.48 -11.62 3.29
C ALA A 168 13.34 -12.67 3.30
N LEU A 169 13.47 -13.74 2.52
CA LEU A 169 12.49 -14.82 2.49
C LEU A 169 12.47 -15.67 3.78
N ASP A 170 13.50 -15.57 4.62
CA ASP A 170 13.57 -16.29 5.90
C ASP A 170 12.77 -15.56 7.02
N HIS A 171 12.23 -14.38 6.75
CA HIS A 171 11.40 -13.65 7.69
C HIS A 171 10.11 -14.43 7.98
N PRO A 172 9.68 -14.59 9.26
CA PRO A 172 8.47 -15.33 9.61
C PRO A 172 7.20 -14.87 8.91
N LEU A 173 7.11 -13.57 8.60
CA LEU A 173 5.99 -12.94 7.92
C LEU A 173 6.28 -12.59 6.45
N ALA A 174 7.28 -13.23 5.83
CA ALA A 174 7.74 -12.89 4.47
C ALA A 174 6.58 -12.81 3.45
N ASN A 175 5.64 -13.77 3.47
CA ASN A 175 4.50 -13.78 2.55
C ASN A 175 3.56 -12.59 2.77
N ALA A 176 3.25 -12.25 4.01
CA ALA A 176 2.36 -11.15 4.36
C ALA A 176 2.98 -9.79 4.02
N ILE A 177 4.28 -9.61 4.31
CA ILE A 177 5.02 -8.40 3.95
C ILE A 177 5.08 -8.27 2.44
N LEU A 178 5.40 -9.35 1.71
CA LEU A 178 5.46 -9.34 0.25
C LEU A 178 4.10 -8.98 -0.39
N ALA A 179 2.99 -9.47 0.16
CA ALA A 179 1.66 -9.10 -0.27
C ALA A 179 1.39 -7.59 -0.09
N THR A 180 1.84 -7.02 1.03
CA THR A 180 1.72 -5.57 1.30
C THR A 180 2.58 -4.75 0.34
N VAL A 181 3.84 -5.17 0.12
CA VAL A 181 4.76 -4.50 -0.81
C VAL A 181 4.18 -4.51 -2.23
N LEU A 182 3.70 -5.66 -2.71
CA LEU A 182 3.11 -5.78 -4.05
C LEU A 182 1.86 -4.92 -4.21
N ALA A 183 0.96 -4.90 -3.21
CA ALA A 183 -0.22 -4.05 -3.24
C ALA A 183 0.14 -2.57 -3.31
N ASN A 184 1.12 -2.13 -2.51
CA ASN A 184 1.62 -0.76 -2.54
C ASN A 184 2.27 -0.42 -3.88
N GLU A 185 3.18 -1.25 -4.38
CA GLU A 185 3.86 -1.03 -5.65
C GLU A 185 2.87 -0.97 -6.83
N ALA A 186 1.92 -1.90 -6.89
CA ALA A 186 0.90 -1.94 -7.94
C ALA A 186 0.08 -0.64 -7.95
N VAL A 187 -0.44 -0.22 -6.80
CA VAL A 187 -1.27 0.98 -6.71
C VAL A 187 -0.45 2.26 -6.89
N ASN A 188 0.73 2.34 -6.27
CA ASN A 188 1.57 3.53 -6.37
C ASN A 188 2.05 3.77 -7.81
N ARG A 189 2.34 2.72 -8.59
CA ARG A 189 2.82 2.84 -9.97
C ARG A 189 1.71 2.93 -11.00
N CYS A 190 0.70 2.05 -10.89
CA CYS A 190 -0.34 1.89 -11.91
C CYS A 190 -1.65 2.62 -11.59
N GLY A 191 -1.79 3.13 -10.36
CA GLY A 191 -3.01 3.79 -9.89
C GLY A 191 -4.08 2.81 -9.38
N PRO A 192 -5.07 3.32 -8.64
CA PRO A 192 -6.12 2.49 -8.04
C PRO A 192 -7.11 1.94 -9.07
N LEU A 193 -7.18 2.51 -10.27
CA LEU A 193 -8.07 2.08 -11.34
C LEU A 193 -7.49 0.94 -12.20
N MET A 194 -6.26 0.48 -11.93
CA MET A 194 -5.57 -0.52 -12.77
C MET A 194 -6.40 -1.78 -13.02
N LEU A 195 -6.96 -2.39 -11.97
CA LEU A 195 -7.77 -3.62 -12.15
C LEU A 195 -9.07 -3.36 -12.91
N VAL A 196 -9.72 -2.23 -12.66
CA VAL A 196 -10.93 -1.82 -13.41
C VAL A 196 -10.60 -1.70 -14.88
N GLN A 197 -9.48 -1.09 -15.22
CA GLN A 197 -9.05 -0.93 -16.61
C GLN A 197 -8.68 -2.26 -17.26
N LEU A 198 -7.93 -3.12 -16.57
CA LEU A 198 -7.56 -4.44 -17.05
C LEU A 198 -8.79 -5.32 -17.26
N ALA A 199 -9.72 -5.34 -16.31
CA ALA A 199 -10.96 -6.10 -16.42
C ALA A 199 -11.80 -5.66 -17.64
N ARG A 200 -11.91 -4.35 -17.87
CA ARG A 200 -12.59 -3.80 -19.05
C ARG A 200 -11.88 -4.18 -20.35
N THR A 201 -10.55 -4.05 -20.39
CA THR A 201 -9.75 -4.35 -21.61
C THR A 201 -9.86 -5.82 -21.99
N HIS A 202 -9.87 -6.72 -21.02
CA HIS A 202 -9.91 -8.16 -21.25
C HIS A 202 -11.32 -8.77 -21.19
N MET A 203 -12.36 -7.95 -20.97
CA MET A 203 -13.76 -8.38 -20.85
C MET A 203 -13.97 -9.47 -19.78
N VAL A 204 -13.23 -9.39 -18.69
CA VAL A 204 -13.29 -10.31 -17.53
C VAL A 204 -13.74 -9.57 -16.27
N LYS A 205 -14.08 -10.32 -15.24
CA LYS A 205 -14.35 -9.69 -13.92
C LYS A 205 -13.05 -9.25 -13.27
N GLU A 206 -13.11 -8.21 -12.46
CA GLU A 206 -11.94 -7.74 -11.69
C GLU A 206 -11.34 -8.84 -10.81
N SER A 207 -12.20 -9.73 -10.27
CA SER A 207 -11.75 -10.89 -9.47
C SER A 207 -10.89 -11.89 -10.25
N ASP A 208 -10.97 -11.88 -11.56
CA ASP A 208 -10.27 -12.84 -12.42
C ASP A 208 -8.93 -12.25 -12.95
N VAL A 209 -8.63 -11.00 -12.60
CA VAL A 209 -7.40 -10.28 -13.00
C VAL A 209 -6.32 -10.37 -11.91
N ILE A 210 -6.71 -10.60 -10.67
CA ILE A 210 -5.82 -10.76 -9.52
C ILE A 210 -5.46 -12.23 -9.34
#